data_90682c0956ee8cccbdd7bdf88a49c117
#
_entry.id   90682c0956ee8cccbdd7bdf88a49c117
#
_cell.length_a   1.000
_cell.length_b   1.000
_cell.length_c   1.000
_cell.angle_alpha   90.00
_cell.angle_beta   90.00
_cell.angle_gamma   90.00
#
_symmetry.space_group_name_H-M   'P 1'
#
loop_
_entity.id
_entity.type
_entity.pdbx_description
1 polymer ?
#
loop_
_entity_poly.entity_id
_entity_poly.type
_entity_poly.pdbx_seq_one_letter_code
_entity_poly.pdbx_strand_id
1 'polypeptide(L)'
;DGTCVTHDRVFKADIAVKKGKILKIGRLDNYKAKKTLSAKGLHILPGAFDTQVHFREPGQEYKEDLNSGSRSAIAGGITTVFDMPNNNPSISTKKLFKKKLSDAKNRMFCNYAFYFGAEKDNTAEIKKIENEDGCCGIKVFVGVSTGTLLVENYSDIKKIMKSTKKMISFHSEDQGVLNKRKKYIKRGDPKSHPIWRNE
;
A
#
# COMPACT_ATOMS: atom_id res chain seq x y z
N ASP A 1 4.63 -25.24 19.34
CA ASP A 1 3.33 -25.50 19.99
C ASP A 1 2.40 -24.27 20.06
N GLY A 2 2.54 -23.35 19.13
CA GLY A 2 1.63 -22.21 18.99
C GLY A 2 0.25 -22.60 18.43
N THR A 3 -0.73 -21.72 18.58
CA THR A 3 -2.03 -21.84 17.92
C THR A 3 -1.95 -21.16 16.56
N CYS A 4 -1.83 -21.94 15.49
CA CYS A 4 -1.81 -21.44 14.13
C CYS A 4 -3.24 -21.11 13.68
N VAL A 5 -3.44 -19.93 13.09
CA VAL A 5 -4.71 -19.47 12.55
C VAL A 5 -4.54 -19.20 11.06
N THR A 6 -5.30 -19.87 10.24
CA THR A 6 -5.36 -19.68 8.78
C THR A 6 -6.78 -19.29 8.37
N HIS A 7 -7.01 -19.01 7.10
CA HIS A 7 -8.34 -18.63 6.59
C HIS A 7 -9.39 -19.76 6.73
N ASP A 8 -8.96 -21.02 6.87
CA ASP A 8 -9.82 -22.20 6.87
C ASP A 8 -9.85 -22.94 8.21
N ARG A 9 -8.86 -22.75 9.09
CA ARG A 9 -8.76 -23.52 10.32
C ARG A 9 -7.88 -22.90 11.41
N VAL A 10 -8.11 -23.38 12.64
CA VAL A 10 -7.28 -23.10 13.82
C VAL A 10 -6.73 -24.43 14.35
N PHE A 11 -5.42 -24.52 14.54
CA PHE A 11 -4.77 -25.77 14.96
C PHE A 11 -3.46 -25.53 15.70
N LYS A 12 -3.02 -26.51 16.49
CA LYS A 12 -1.71 -26.48 17.18
C LYS A 12 -0.62 -27.02 16.27
N ALA A 13 0.45 -26.26 16.10
CA ALA A 13 1.61 -26.72 15.33
C ALA A 13 2.88 -25.90 15.66
N ASP A 14 4.02 -26.48 15.28
CA ASP A 14 5.29 -25.77 15.14
C ASP A 14 5.46 -25.33 13.68
N ILE A 15 6.24 -24.29 13.48
CA ILE A 15 6.57 -23.75 12.14
C ILE A 15 8.09 -23.71 11.99
N ALA A 16 8.63 -24.49 11.06
CA ALA A 16 10.02 -24.39 10.64
C ALA A 16 10.18 -23.35 9.53
N VAL A 17 11.13 -22.45 9.70
CA VAL A 17 11.49 -21.42 8.71
C VAL A 17 12.93 -21.59 8.29
N LYS A 18 13.20 -21.56 6.98
CA LYS A 18 14.55 -21.61 6.41
C LYS A 18 14.67 -20.66 5.23
N LYS A 19 15.70 -19.81 5.25
CA LYS A 19 15.95 -18.81 4.19
C LYS A 19 14.72 -17.94 3.89
N GLY A 20 14.02 -17.46 4.94
CA GLY A 20 12.85 -16.58 4.82
C GLY A 20 11.56 -17.25 4.33
N LYS A 21 11.53 -18.58 4.21
CA LYS A 21 10.35 -19.34 3.76
C LYS A 21 9.92 -20.36 4.81
N ILE A 22 8.62 -20.59 4.91
CA ILE A 22 8.07 -21.70 5.71
C ILE A 22 8.50 -23.01 5.05
N LEU A 23 9.27 -23.80 5.77
CA LEU A 23 9.76 -25.11 5.33
C LEU A 23 8.77 -26.22 5.65
N LYS A 24 8.20 -26.18 6.85
CA LYS A 24 7.28 -27.21 7.34
C LYS A 24 6.38 -26.64 8.45
N ILE A 25 5.15 -27.11 8.49
CA ILE A 25 4.20 -26.87 9.57
C ILE A 25 3.77 -28.24 10.11
N GLY A 26 3.77 -28.42 11.43
CA GLY A 26 3.38 -29.66 12.09
C GLY A 26 4.19 -29.93 13.35
N ARG A 27 4.25 -31.17 13.79
CA ARG A 27 5.05 -31.57 14.94
C ARG A 27 6.53 -31.69 14.57
N LEU A 28 7.39 -30.92 15.24
CA LEU A 28 8.80 -30.77 14.86
C LEU A 28 9.78 -31.17 15.98
N ASP A 29 9.37 -32.01 16.95
CA ASP A 29 10.16 -32.40 18.11
C ASP A 29 11.57 -32.95 17.77
N ASN A 30 11.71 -33.61 16.61
CA ASN A 30 12.96 -34.20 16.15
C ASN A 30 13.83 -33.33 15.25
N TYR A 31 13.44 -32.03 15.06
CA TYR A 31 14.16 -31.13 14.18
C TYR A 31 15.12 -30.24 14.97
N LYS A 32 16.38 -30.14 14.52
CA LYS A 32 17.36 -29.22 15.07
C LYS A 32 17.22 -27.86 14.37
N ALA A 33 17.15 -26.75 15.11
CA ALA A 33 17.10 -25.39 14.63
C ALA A 33 18.24 -24.56 15.21
N LYS A 34 18.70 -23.56 14.45
CA LYS A 34 19.67 -22.56 14.95
C LYS A 34 19.08 -21.72 16.10
N LYS A 35 17.79 -21.41 16.01
CA LYS A 35 17.05 -20.62 17.01
C LYS A 35 15.63 -21.15 17.09
N THR A 36 15.14 -21.30 18.29
CA THR A 36 13.76 -21.68 18.57
C THR A 36 13.11 -20.56 19.37
N LEU A 37 11.91 -20.15 18.96
CA LEU A 37 11.05 -19.21 19.67
C LEU A 37 9.84 -19.98 20.19
N SER A 38 9.57 -19.88 21.49
CA SER A 38 8.36 -20.47 22.06
C SER A 38 7.15 -19.63 21.66
N ALA A 39 6.16 -20.28 21.10
CA ALA A 39 4.85 -19.69 20.80
C ALA A 39 3.74 -20.27 21.71
N LYS A 40 4.12 -20.86 22.86
CA LYS A 40 3.16 -21.41 23.83
C LYS A 40 2.23 -20.32 24.32
N GLY A 41 0.91 -20.54 24.20
CA GLY A 41 -0.12 -19.58 24.58
C GLY A 41 -0.35 -18.44 23.57
N LEU A 42 0.42 -18.40 22.48
CA LEU A 42 0.29 -17.38 21.44
C LEU A 42 -0.45 -17.91 20.21
N HIS A 43 -1.10 -16.98 19.50
CA HIS A 43 -1.64 -17.23 18.17
C HIS A 43 -0.59 -16.84 17.12
N ILE A 44 -0.43 -17.69 16.10
CA ILE A 44 0.46 -17.47 14.97
C ILE A 44 -0.42 -17.24 13.74
N LEU A 45 -0.35 -16.04 13.18
CA LEU A 45 -1.11 -15.63 12.03
C LEU A 45 -0.18 -15.39 10.83
N PRO A 46 -0.68 -15.53 9.58
CA PRO A 46 0.01 -14.93 8.44
C PRO A 46 0.24 -13.44 8.67
N GLY A 47 1.38 -12.93 8.21
CA GLY A 47 1.64 -11.50 8.27
C GLY A 47 0.58 -10.73 7.49
N ALA A 48 0.04 -9.67 8.07
CA ALA A 48 -0.99 -8.87 7.41
C ALA A 48 -0.40 -8.05 6.26
N PHE A 49 -1.26 -7.77 5.26
CA PHE A 49 -0.98 -6.87 4.14
C PHE A 49 -1.73 -5.57 4.35
N ASP A 50 -1.04 -4.44 4.23
CA ASP A 50 -1.68 -3.14 4.07
C ASP A 50 -1.48 -2.67 2.63
N THR A 51 -2.54 -2.69 1.86
CA THR A 51 -2.52 -2.35 0.43
C THR A 51 -2.68 -0.86 0.16
N GLN A 52 -2.72 -0.03 1.19
CA GLN A 52 -2.92 1.42 1.04
C GLN A 52 -2.23 2.22 2.15
N VAL A 53 -0.91 2.31 2.12
CA VAL A 53 -0.15 3.18 3.02
C VAL A 53 0.27 4.48 2.33
N HIS A 54 0.56 5.52 3.13
CA HIS A 54 1.08 6.80 2.69
C HIS A 54 2.33 7.14 3.49
N PHE A 55 3.47 6.58 3.15
CA PHE A 55 4.75 6.82 3.82
C PHE A 55 5.42 8.14 3.44
N ARG A 56 4.75 8.98 2.70
CA ARG A 56 5.05 10.39 2.47
C ARG A 56 6.39 10.71 1.81
N GLU A 57 7.29 9.77 1.67
CA GLU A 57 8.56 9.93 0.96
C GLU A 57 8.44 9.52 -0.51
N PRO A 58 8.88 10.36 -1.44
CA PRO A 58 9.62 11.62 -1.24
C PRO A 58 8.74 12.86 -0.95
N GLY A 59 9.34 13.84 -0.30
CA GLY A 59 8.90 15.23 -0.26
C GLY A 59 8.03 15.65 0.92
N GLN A 60 7.67 14.72 1.82
CA GLN A 60 6.94 15.00 3.05
C GLN A 60 7.47 14.17 4.23
N GLU A 61 8.79 13.92 4.26
CA GLU A 61 9.48 13.08 5.24
C GLU A 61 9.32 13.58 6.67
N TYR A 62 9.00 14.88 6.84
CA TYR A 62 8.65 15.45 8.15
C TYR A 62 7.39 14.85 8.79
N LYS A 63 6.55 14.18 8.01
CA LYS A 63 5.38 13.43 8.51
C LYS A 63 5.73 11.98 8.78
N GLU A 64 6.36 11.33 7.83
CA GLU A 64 6.83 9.95 7.88
C GLU A 64 7.76 9.67 6.69
N ASP A 65 8.71 8.78 6.87
CA ASP A 65 9.58 8.27 5.82
C ASP A 65 9.44 6.76 5.62
N LEU A 66 10.08 6.23 4.59
CA LEU A 66 10.03 4.80 4.27
C LEU A 66 10.58 3.91 5.39
N ASN A 67 11.58 4.37 6.14
CA ASN A 67 12.19 3.61 7.24
C ASN A 67 11.25 3.58 8.45
N SER A 68 10.80 4.73 8.93
CA SER A 68 9.93 4.85 10.10
C SER A 68 8.57 4.20 9.87
N GLY A 69 7.95 4.43 8.70
CA GLY A 69 6.68 3.83 8.33
C GLY A 69 6.74 2.30 8.26
N SER A 70 7.77 1.75 7.65
CA SER A 70 7.93 0.29 7.57
C SER A 70 8.23 -0.36 8.93
N ARG A 71 8.93 0.34 9.83
CA ARG A 71 9.11 -0.11 11.23
C ARG A 71 7.79 -0.13 11.99
N SER A 72 6.99 0.92 11.83
CA SER A 72 5.65 0.99 12.43
C SER A 72 4.75 -0.14 11.92
N ALA A 73 4.80 -0.42 10.61
CA ALA A 73 4.07 -1.53 9.99
C ALA A 73 4.43 -2.87 10.65
N ILE A 74 5.73 -3.20 10.74
CA ILE A 74 6.19 -4.45 11.39
C ILE A 74 5.79 -4.50 12.86
N ALA A 75 5.89 -3.39 13.59
CA ALA A 75 5.48 -3.33 15.01
C ALA A 75 3.97 -3.62 15.18
N GLY A 76 3.16 -3.27 14.20
CA GLY A 76 1.72 -3.59 14.14
C GLY A 76 1.37 -4.95 13.54
N GLY A 77 2.37 -5.77 13.13
CA GLY A 77 2.12 -7.08 12.51
C GLY A 77 1.87 -7.03 10.99
N ILE A 78 2.04 -5.87 10.35
CA ILE A 78 1.97 -5.70 8.90
C ILE A 78 3.32 -6.10 8.30
N THR A 79 3.34 -7.13 7.47
CA THR A 79 4.57 -7.67 6.87
C THR A 79 4.77 -7.28 5.42
N THR A 80 3.74 -6.71 4.79
CA THR A 80 3.78 -6.24 3.41
C THR A 80 2.95 -4.97 3.27
N VAL A 81 3.48 -3.98 2.58
CA VAL A 81 2.79 -2.70 2.33
C VAL A 81 2.79 -2.34 0.85
N PHE A 82 1.70 -1.69 0.39
CA PHE A 82 1.63 -1.05 -0.92
C PHE A 82 1.45 0.45 -0.72
N ASP A 83 2.50 1.23 -1.07
CA ASP A 83 2.52 2.67 -0.82
C ASP A 83 2.01 3.47 -2.01
N MET A 84 1.25 4.50 -1.69
CA MET A 84 0.54 5.35 -2.64
C MET A 84 1.47 6.36 -3.33
N PRO A 85 1.13 6.79 -4.57
CA PRO A 85 2.00 7.61 -5.40
C PRO A 85 1.88 9.12 -5.16
N ASN A 86 1.00 9.57 -4.27
CA ASN A 86 0.75 11.00 -4.01
C ASN A 86 1.81 11.65 -3.11
N ASN A 87 3.04 11.53 -3.55
CA ASN A 87 4.24 12.13 -2.99
C ASN A 87 4.50 13.54 -3.58
N ASN A 88 5.60 14.16 -3.20
CA ASN A 88 6.10 15.39 -3.81
C ASN A 88 7.58 15.23 -4.23
N PRO A 89 7.88 15.02 -5.53
CA PRO A 89 6.93 14.95 -6.65
C PRO A 89 6.09 13.67 -6.64
N SER A 90 4.92 13.71 -7.31
CA SER A 90 4.07 12.54 -7.53
C SER A 90 4.79 11.45 -8.33
N ILE A 91 4.56 10.18 -7.97
CA ILE A 91 5.22 9.05 -8.66
C ILE A 91 4.43 8.68 -9.93
N SER A 92 4.55 9.52 -10.95
CA SER A 92 3.79 9.44 -12.21
C SER A 92 4.66 9.29 -13.47
N THR A 93 5.98 9.13 -13.29
CA THR A 93 6.92 8.80 -14.38
C THR A 93 7.75 7.57 -14.01
N LYS A 94 8.18 6.81 -15.01
CA LYS A 94 9.06 5.65 -14.82
C LYS A 94 10.37 6.02 -14.09
N LYS A 95 10.91 7.20 -14.37
CA LYS A 95 12.12 7.72 -13.70
C LYS A 95 11.91 7.88 -12.21
N LEU A 96 10.82 8.54 -11.79
CA LEU A 96 10.49 8.76 -10.38
C LEU A 96 10.17 7.45 -9.68
N PHE A 97 9.47 6.54 -10.35
CA PHE A 97 9.17 5.21 -9.81
C PHE A 97 10.44 4.42 -9.51
N LYS A 98 11.38 4.34 -10.47
CA LYS A 98 12.67 3.68 -10.27
C LYS A 98 13.50 4.32 -9.16
N LYS A 99 13.47 5.65 -9.08
CA LYS A 99 14.13 6.35 -7.98
C LYS A 99 13.55 5.94 -6.63
N LYS A 100 12.23 5.94 -6.47
CA LYS A 100 11.57 5.51 -5.22
C LYS A 100 11.91 4.06 -4.85
N LEU A 101 11.96 3.14 -5.81
CA LEU A 101 12.42 1.77 -5.57
C LEU A 101 13.87 1.74 -5.07
N SER A 102 14.74 2.54 -5.67
CA SER A 102 16.15 2.65 -5.25
C SER A 102 16.28 3.22 -3.85
N ASP A 103 15.50 4.26 -3.53
CA ASP A 103 15.50 4.90 -2.21
C ASP A 103 14.98 3.96 -1.11
N ALA A 104 14.04 3.07 -1.44
CA ALA A 104 13.50 2.07 -0.53
C ALA A 104 14.46 0.91 -0.24
N LYS A 105 15.38 0.64 -1.16
CA LYS A 105 16.29 -0.51 -1.06
C LYS A 105 17.14 -0.44 0.20
N ASN A 106 17.15 -1.52 0.98
CA ASN A 106 17.86 -1.66 2.25
C ASN A 106 17.40 -0.70 3.36
N ARG A 107 16.27 -0.01 3.20
CA ARG A 107 15.70 0.89 4.21
C ARG A 107 14.37 0.39 4.76
N MET A 108 13.64 -0.40 3.98
CA MET A 108 12.35 -0.97 4.38
C MET A 108 12.53 -2.21 5.27
N PHE A 109 11.73 -2.30 6.33
CA PHE A 109 11.71 -3.42 7.27
C PHE A 109 10.66 -4.47 6.92
N CYS A 110 9.68 -4.15 6.09
CA CYS A 110 8.67 -5.07 5.57
C CYS A 110 8.84 -5.27 4.06
N ASN A 111 8.13 -6.24 3.49
CA ASN A 111 7.99 -6.32 2.03
C ASN A 111 7.21 -5.11 1.53
N TYR A 112 7.51 -4.66 0.33
CA TYR A 112 6.89 -3.47 -0.22
C TYR A 112 6.72 -3.54 -1.74
N ALA A 113 5.70 -2.83 -2.21
CA ALA A 113 5.55 -2.44 -3.59
C ALA A 113 4.93 -1.04 -3.65
N PHE A 114 5.01 -0.39 -4.79
CA PHE A 114 4.53 0.98 -4.98
C PHE A 114 3.44 1.05 -6.04
N TYR A 115 2.44 1.87 -5.80
CA TYR A 115 1.53 2.26 -6.85
C TYR A 115 2.19 3.30 -7.76
N PHE A 116 1.84 3.24 -9.04
CA PHE A 116 2.15 4.27 -10.01
C PHE A 116 0.94 5.21 -10.15
N GLY A 117 1.18 6.51 -10.11
CA GLY A 117 0.13 7.52 -10.22
C GLY A 117 -0.31 7.76 -11.65
N ALA A 118 -1.60 7.64 -11.91
CA ALA A 118 -2.18 8.07 -13.17
C ALA A 118 -2.41 9.58 -13.19
N GLU A 119 -2.15 10.20 -14.33
CA GLU A 119 -2.44 11.57 -14.69
C GLU A 119 -3.25 11.61 -16.00
N LYS A 120 -3.84 12.75 -16.33
CA LYS A 120 -4.65 12.91 -17.55
C LYS A 120 -3.94 12.46 -18.81
N ASP A 121 -2.63 12.72 -18.90
CA ASP A 121 -1.84 12.58 -20.13
C ASP A 121 -0.66 11.61 -20.01
N ASN A 122 -0.57 10.79 -18.93
CA ASN A 122 0.59 9.91 -18.72
C ASN A 122 0.38 8.43 -19.12
N THR A 123 -0.59 8.14 -19.98
CA THR A 123 -0.86 6.75 -20.42
C THR A 123 0.36 6.07 -21.08
N ALA A 124 1.25 6.84 -21.72
CA ALA A 124 2.50 6.32 -22.25
C ALA A 124 3.47 5.88 -21.14
N GLU A 125 3.53 6.61 -20.03
CA GLU A 125 4.31 6.23 -18.85
C GLU A 125 3.70 5.01 -18.14
N ILE A 126 2.35 4.93 -18.06
CA ILE A 126 1.64 3.76 -17.52
C ILE A 126 2.04 2.48 -18.28
N LYS A 127 2.09 2.53 -19.61
CA LYS A 127 2.56 1.39 -20.43
C LYS A 127 4.00 1.00 -20.14
N LYS A 128 4.90 1.96 -19.91
CA LYS A 128 6.30 1.69 -19.58
C LYS A 128 6.49 1.02 -18.22
N ILE A 129 5.53 1.23 -17.29
CA ILE A 129 5.61 0.69 -15.93
C ILE A 129 4.94 -0.68 -15.78
N GLU A 130 4.17 -1.12 -16.77
CA GLU A 130 3.31 -2.31 -16.67
C GLU A 130 4.07 -3.58 -16.25
N ASN A 131 5.31 -3.75 -16.71
CA ASN A 131 6.13 -4.92 -16.42
C ASN A 131 7.30 -4.62 -15.46
N GLU A 132 7.30 -3.46 -14.81
CA GLU A 132 8.36 -3.12 -13.84
C GLU A 132 8.11 -3.85 -12.53
N ASP A 133 9.16 -4.48 -12.02
CA ASP A 133 9.15 -5.09 -10.70
C ASP A 133 8.90 -4.04 -9.62
N GLY A 134 8.19 -4.44 -8.57
CA GLY A 134 7.82 -3.53 -7.48
C GLY A 134 6.62 -2.62 -7.75
N CYS A 135 6.03 -2.66 -8.96
CA CYS A 135 4.78 -1.97 -9.26
C CYS A 135 3.59 -2.86 -8.95
N CYS A 136 2.84 -2.56 -7.87
CA CYS A 136 1.66 -3.33 -7.47
C CYS A 136 0.40 -2.96 -8.26
N GLY A 137 0.34 -1.77 -8.87
CA GLY A 137 -0.83 -1.32 -9.62
C GLY A 137 -0.76 0.15 -10.00
N ILE A 138 -1.82 0.62 -10.64
CA ILE A 138 -2.01 2.01 -11.02
C ILE A 138 -3.00 2.65 -10.03
N LYS A 139 -2.70 3.84 -9.52
CA LYS A 139 -3.60 4.61 -8.66
C LYS A 139 -4.19 5.78 -9.43
N VAL A 140 -5.52 5.88 -9.39
CA VAL A 140 -6.29 6.99 -9.97
C VAL A 140 -7.01 7.73 -8.85
N PHE A 141 -6.91 9.04 -8.83
CA PHE A 141 -7.66 9.91 -7.92
C PHE A 141 -8.74 10.65 -8.72
N VAL A 142 -10.00 10.29 -8.51
CA VAL A 142 -11.14 10.91 -9.17
C VAL A 142 -11.62 12.16 -8.42
N GLY A 143 -11.36 12.19 -7.11
CA GLY A 143 -11.59 13.35 -6.24
C GLY A 143 -10.45 13.53 -5.26
N VAL A 144 -10.29 14.73 -4.77
CA VAL A 144 -9.30 15.22 -3.79
C VAL A 144 -7.94 14.54 -3.87
N SER A 145 -7.01 15.11 -4.60
CA SER A 145 -5.63 14.64 -4.66
C SER A 145 -4.64 15.79 -4.46
N THR A 146 -3.39 15.42 -4.19
CA THR A 146 -2.26 16.36 -4.16
C THR A 146 -1.51 16.34 -5.49
N GLY A 147 -0.93 17.47 -5.87
CA GLY A 147 -0.15 17.57 -7.11
C GLY A 147 -1.00 17.42 -8.36
N THR A 148 -0.49 16.67 -9.34
CA THR A 148 -1.06 16.52 -10.69
C THR A 148 -1.95 15.28 -10.87
N LEU A 149 -2.15 14.50 -9.81
CA LEU A 149 -2.80 13.16 -9.87
C LEU A 149 -4.32 13.19 -9.98
N LEU A 150 -4.98 14.38 -9.98
CA LEU A 150 -6.42 14.45 -10.09
C LEU A 150 -6.89 14.20 -11.52
N VAL A 151 -7.75 13.18 -11.71
CA VAL A 151 -8.35 12.79 -13.00
C VAL A 151 -9.87 12.78 -12.84
N GLU A 152 -10.50 13.93 -13.14
CA GLU A 152 -11.94 14.13 -12.94
C GLU A 152 -12.80 13.63 -14.11
N ASN A 153 -12.26 13.62 -15.33
CA ASN A 153 -13.02 13.35 -16.54
C ASN A 153 -13.14 11.84 -16.81
N TYR A 154 -14.34 11.36 -16.99
CA TYR A 154 -14.61 9.96 -17.35
C TYR A 154 -13.92 9.51 -18.64
N SER A 155 -13.74 10.42 -19.62
CA SER A 155 -12.99 10.10 -20.86
C SER A 155 -11.54 9.78 -20.58
N ASP A 156 -10.88 10.49 -19.65
CA ASP A 156 -9.49 10.26 -19.28
C ASP A 156 -9.36 9.02 -18.42
N ILE A 157 -10.28 8.79 -17.47
CA ILE A 157 -10.37 7.55 -16.71
C ILE A 157 -10.47 6.35 -17.66
N LYS A 158 -11.35 6.42 -18.67
CA LYS A 158 -11.50 5.36 -19.67
C LYS A 158 -10.24 5.12 -20.49
N LYS A 159 -9.47 6.17 -20.84
CA LYS A 159 -8.17 6.03 -21.52
C LYS A 159 -7.16 5.31 -20.63
N ILE A 160 -7.08 5.70 -19.35
CA ILE A 160 -6.20 5.08 -18.36
C ILE A 160 -6.55 3.60 -18.21
N MET A 161 -7.82 3.26 -18.02
CA MET A 161 -8.28 1.87 -17.88
C MET A 161 -7.91 1.00 -19.10
N LYS A 162 -7.94 1.57 -20.30
CA LYS A 162 -7.55 0.88 -21.54
C LYS A 162 -6.04 0.79 -21.74
N SER A 163 -5.24 1.55 -21.01
CA SER A 163 -3.79 1.64 -21.21
C SER A 163 -2.99 0.56 -20.50
N THR A 164 -3.60 -0.20 -19.57
CA THR A 164 -2.90 -1.19 -18.75
C THR A 164 -3.77 -2.41 -18.47
N LYS A 165 -3.10 -3.54 -18.21
CA LYS A 165 -3.71 -4.77 -17.65
C LYS A 165 -3.47 -4.91 -16.16
N LYS A 166 -2.68 -4.02 -15.55
CA LYS A 166 -2.47 -4.02 -14.10
C LYS A 166 -3.74 -3.65 -13.36
N MET A 167 -3.82 -4.07 -12.12
CA MET A 167 -4.85 -3.64 -11.19
C MET A 167 -4.87 -2.12 -11.10
N ILE A 168 -6.06 -1.53 -11.13
CA ILE A 168 -6.26 -0.10 -10.94
C ILE A 168 -7.02 0.11 -9.62
N SER A 169 -6.46 0.93 -8.75
CA SER A 169 -7.07 1.35 -7.49
C SER A 169 -7.59 2.77 -7.63
N PHE A 170 -8.85 2.99 -7.29
CA PHE A 170 -9.49 4.30 -7.37
C PHE A 170 -9.67 4.94 -5.99
N HIS A 171 -9.46 6.25 -5.92
CA HIS A 171 -10.06 7.09 -4.90
C HIS A 171 -11.31 7.71 -5.53
N SER A 172 -12.49 7.23 -5.15
CA SER A 172 -13.72 7.36 -5.94
C SER A 172 -14.67 8.44 -5.41
N GLU A 173 -14.16 9.58 -4.99
CA GLU A 173 -15.00 10.73 -4.69
C GLU A 173 -15.25 11.54 -5.96
N ASP A 174 -16.48 11.99 -6.21
CA ASP A 174 -16.81 12.88 -7.32
C ASP A 174 -16.39 14.32 -6.98
N GLN A 175 -15.40 14.84 -7.69
CA GLN A 175 -14.88 16.18 -7.46
C GLN A 175 -15.93 17.28 -7.72
N GLY A 176 -16.82 17.06 -8.67
CA GLY A 176 -17.91 18.00 -8.99
C GLY A 176 -18.92 18.09 -7.84
N VAL A 177 -19.28 16.94 -7.25
CA VAL A 177 -20.14 16.87 -6.06
C VAL A 177 -19.45 17.52 -4.87
N LEU A 178 -18.18 17.19 -4.61
CA LEU A 178 -17.40 17.78 -3.53
C LEU A 178 -17.35 19.33 -3.66
N ASN A 179 -17.12 19.85 -4.87
CA ASN A 179 -17.09 21.29 -5.11
C ASN A 179 -18.43 21.97 -4.78
N LYS A 180 -19.56 21.38 -5.20
CA LYS A 180 -20.90 21.88 -4.87
C LYS A 180 -21.18 21.86 -3.36
N ARG A 181 -20.64 20.89 -2.66
CA ARG A 181 -20.86 20.69 -1.21
C ARG A 181 -19.90 21.45 -0.31
N LYS A 182 -18.85 22.08 -0.86
CA LYS A 182 -17.92 22.92 -0.07
C LYS A 182 -18.61 23.98 0.81
N LYS A 183 -19.79 24.44 0.43
CA LYS A 183 -20.62 25.36 1.23
C LYS A 183 -20.99 24.85 2.62
N TYR A 184 -20.94 23.54 2.84
CA TYR A 184 -21.23 22.92 4.13
C TYR A 184 -20.00 22.76 5.05
N ILE A 185 -18.80 23.13 4.57
CA ILE A 185 -17.60 23.11 5.38
C ILE A 185 -17.68 24.19 6.46
N LYS A 186 -17.57 23.78 7.72
CA LYS A 186 -17.43 24.67 8.87
C LYS A 186 -16.03 24.49 9.45
N ARG A 187 -15.17 25.50 9.23
CA ARG A 187 -13.79 25.45 9.72
C ARG A 187 -13.77 25.32 11.26
N GLY A 188 -13.00 24.35 11.77
CA GLY A 188 -12.91 24.05 13.19
C GLY A 188 -14.03 23.16 13.74
N ASP A 189 -15.04 22.82 12.94
CA ASP A 189 -16.09 21.87 13.31
C ASP A 189 -15.87 20.52 12.61
N PRO A 190 -15.34 19.49 13.32
CA PRO A 190 -15.12 18.18 12.72
C PRO A 190 -16.42 17.48 12.28
N LYS A 191 -17.56 17.84 12.86
CA LYS A 191 -18.87 17.29 12.48
C LYS A 191 -19.31 17.72 11.09
N SER A 192 -18.75 18.81 10.56
CA SER A 192 -19.05 19.26 9.20
C SER A 192 -18.39 18.36 8.14
N HIS A 193 -17.33 17.62 8.48
CA HIS A 193 -16.60 16.78 7.53
C HIS A 193 -17.46 15.70 6.87
N PRO A 194 -18.16 14.82 7.60
CA PRO A 194 -19.06 13.85 6.99
C PRO A 194 -20.24 14.49 6.27
N ILE A 195 -20.65 15.70 6.66
CA ILE A 195 -21.77 16.40 6.01
C ILE A 195 -21.40 16.84 4.60
N TRP A 196 -20.24 17.48 4.42
CA TRP A 196 -19.87 17.99 3.10
C TRP A 196 -19.32 16.89 2.16
N ARG A 197 -18.85 15.77 2.71
CA ARG A 197 -18.42 14.57 1.94
C ARG A 197 -19.51 13.53 1.72
N ASN A 198 -20.67 13.69 2.34
CA ASN A 198 -21.79 12.77 2.12
C ASN A 198 -22.47 13.09 0.78
N GLU A 199 -22.66 12.11 -0.05
CA GLU A 199 -23.39 12.16 -1.32
C GLU A 199 -24.89 12.02 -1.11
#